data_4abd35c2dc3497432e55643981e362bc
#
_entry.id   4abd35c2dc3497432e55643981e362bc
#
_cell.length_a   1.000
_cell.length_b   1.000
_cell.length_c   1.000
_cell.angle_alpha   90.00
_cell.angle_beta   90.00
_cell.angle_gamma   90.00
#
_symmetry.space_group_name_H-M   'P 1'
#
loop_
_entity.id
_entity.type
_entity.pdbx_description
1 polymer ?
#
loop_
_entity_poly.entity_id
_entity_poly.type
_entity_poly.pdbx_seq_one_letter_code
_entity_poly.pdbx_strand_id
1 'polypeptide(L)'
;MKNLIRVTAGIIITIIIHTTLAKISISAVQIINLFSLVVIYFALEKGEVFGACLGAFCGLIYDSFSLGVFGVAGIAKTLTGFLAGYVSKKIDVNPFIRSLIFIFILISLELIVWGFLYSYIFSASLNTGKGIVFLQPLVTAFSGSLIFLLIRKFKGVTSKHKK
;
A
#
# COMPACT_ATOMS: atom_id res chain seq x y z
N MET A 1 20.32 0.49 -11.97
CA MET A 1 19.35 0.92 -13.00
C MET A 1 18.11 0.00 -13.09
N LYS A 2 18.22 -1.32 -13.26
CA LYS A 2 17.05 -2.24 -13.41
C LYS A 2 16.04 -2.19 -12.24
N ASN A 3 16.51 -1.98 -11.02
CA ASN A 3 15.63 -1.92 -9.84
C ASN A 3 14.83 -0.61 -9.75
N LEU A 4 15.41 0.51 -10.17
CA LEU A 4 14.72 1.80 -10.20
C LEU A 4 13.60 1.77 -11.25
N ILE A 5 13.88 1.21 -12.42
CA ILE A 5 12.89 1.05 -13.50
C ILE A 5 11.68 0.21 -13.04
N ARG A 6 11.89 -0.84 -12.24
CA ARG A 6 10.77 -1.64 -11.70
C ARG A 6 9.90 -0.85 -10.73
N VAL A 7 10.53 -0.04 -9.87
CA VAL A 7 9.79 0.79 -8.90
C VAL A 7 8.99 1.86 -9.62
N THR A 8 9.60 2.59 -10.54
CA THR A 8 8.91 3.63 -11.32
C THR A 8 7.79 3.04 -12.16
N ALA A 9 8.01 1.90 -12.82
CA ALA A 9 6.96 1.19 -13.55
C ALA A 9 5.81 0.77 -12.63
N GLY A 10 6.11 0.25 -11.43
CA GLY A 10 5.10 -0.11 -10.43
C GLY A 10 4.24 1.09 -10.01
N ILE A 11 4.86 2.24 -9.76
CA ILE A 11 4.15 3.48 -9.41
C ILE A 11 3.26 3.95 -10.56
N ILE A 12 3.79 3.98 -11.80
CA ILE A 12 3.03 4.40 -12.99
C ILE A 12 1.81 3.49 -13.21
N ILE A 13 1.99 2.18 -13.13
CA ILE A 13 0.89 1.21 -13.23
C ILE A 13 -0.16 1.48 -12.16
N THR A 14 0.28 1.73 -10.92
CA THR A 14 -0.64 2.04 -9.82
C THR A 14 -1.44 3.31 -10.08
N ILE A 15 -0.82 4.37 -10.59
CA ILE A 15 -1.49 5.62 -10.95
C ILE A 15 -2.53 5.36 -12.04
N ILE A 16 -2.18 4.61 -13.08
CA ILE A 16 -3.10 4.28 -14.18
C ILE A 16 -4.30 3.48 -13.67
N ILE A 17 -4.07 2.45 -12.86
CA ILE A 17 -5.15 1.63 -12.29
C ILE A 17 -6.03 2.47 -11.36
N HIS A 18 -5.41 3.29 -10.49
CA HIS A 18 -6.12 4.17 -9.56
C HIS A 18 -7.03 5.15 -10.30
N THR A 19 -6.52 5.84 -11.31
CA THR A 19 -7.30 6.81 -12.10
C THR A 19 -8.40 6.15 -12.92
N THR A 20 -8.16 4.95 -13.42
CA THR A 20 -9.17 4.18 -14.17
C THR A 20 -10.29 3.71 -13.23
N LEU A 21 -9.95 3.17 -12.05
CA LEU A 21 -10.92 2.78 -11.04
C LEU A 21 -11.72 3.97 -10.52
N ALA A 22 -11.10 5.13 -10.35
CA ALA A 22 -11.78 6.35 -9.91
C ALA A 22 -12.87 6.81 -10.91
N LYS A 23 -12.66 6.59 -12.20
CA LYS A 23 -13.67 6.87 -13.23
C LYS A 23 -14.86 5.91 -13.20
N ILE A 24 -14.63 4.65 -12.80
CA ILE A 24 -15.66 3.62 -12.74
C ILE A 24 -16.47 3.72 -11.44
N SER A 25 -15.79 3.82 -10.32
CA SER A 25 -16.41 3.89 -8.99
C SER A 25 -15.49 4.52 -7.97
N ILE A 26 -15.94 5.62 -7.37
CA ILE A 26 -15.22 6.29 -6.28
C ILE A 26 -15.09 5.35 -5.07
N SER A 27 -16.13 4.56 -4.78
CA SER A 27 -16.10 3.60 -3.68
C SER A 27 -15.03 2.50 -3.86
N ALA A 28 -14.80 2.04 -5.09
CA ALA A 28 -13.79 1.02 -5.37
C ALA A 28 -12.37 1.52 -5.04
N VAL A 29 -12.08 2.78 -5.34
CA VAL A 29 -10.80 3.41 -5.01
C VAL A 29 -10.61 3.58 -3.51
N GLN A 30 -11.67 3.86 -2.78
CA GLN A 30 -11.63 3.98 -1.32
C GLN A 30 -11.42 2.64 -0.62
N ILE A 31 -11.91 1.54 -1.21
CA ILE A 31 -11.82 0.21 -0.62
C ILE A 31 -10.45 -0.45 -0.90
N ILE A 32 -9.84 -0.19 -2.06
CA ILE A 32 -8.58 -0.83 -2.45
C ILE A 32 -7.44 0.19 -2.41
N ASN A 33 -6.58 0.07 -1.41
CA ASN A 33 -5.42 0.94 -1.26
C ASN A 33 -4.21 0.45 -2.09
N LEU A 34 -4.26 0.70 -3.40
CA LEU A 34 -3.22 0.24 -4.34
C LEU A 34 -1.85 0.83 -4.04
N PHE A 35 -1.79 2.11 -3.64
CA PHE A 35 -0.51 2.75 -3.33
C PHE A 35 0.20 2.09 -2.16
N SER A 36 -0.55 1.73 -1.10
CA SER A 36 0.02 1.03 0.04
C SER A 36 0.49 -0.37 -0.30
N LEU A 37 -0.21 -1.09 -1.20
CA LEU A 37 0.26 -2.40 -1.68
C LEU A 37 1.61 -2.31 -2.38
N VAL A 38 1.81 -1.31 -3.23
CA VAL A 38 3.10 -1.09 -3.90
C VAL A 38 4.19 -0.74 -2.90
N VAL A 39 3.89 0.13 -1.94
CA VAL A 39 4.84 0.49 -0.86
C VAL A 39 5.24 -0.75 -0.07
N ILE A 40 4.27 -1.55 0.41
CA ILE A 40 4.52 -2.77 1.16
C ILE A 40 5.36 -3.75 0.33
N TYR A 41 4.99 -3.98 -0.95
CA TYR A 41 5.72 -4.91 -1.83
C TYR A 41 7.21 -4.55 -1.96
N PHE A 42 7.51 -3.29 -2.26
CA PHE A 42 8.90 -2.87 -2.42
C PHE A 42 9.63 -2.72 -1.08
N ALA A 43 8.94 -2.40 0.00
CA ALA A 43 9.51 -2.41 1.35
C ALA A 43 9.97 -3.81 1.77
N LEU A 44 9.17 -4.84 1.46
CA LEU A 44 9.54 -6.25 1.67
C LEU A 44 10.79 -6.66 0.86
N GLU A 45 10.97 -6.07 -0.33
CA GLU A 45 12.10 -6.41 -1.22
C GLU A 45 13.38 -5.60 -0.90
N LYS A 46 13.24 -4.33 -0.46
CA LYS A 46 14.34 -3.36 -0.33
C LYS A 46 14.67 -2.93 1.10
N GLY A 47 13.81 -3.24 2.05
CA GLY A 47 13.98 -2.90 3.46
C GLY A 47 13.31 -1.60 3.89
N GLU A 48 13.49 -1.26 5.19
CA GLU A 48 12.72 -0.23 5.88
C GLU A 48 12.96 1.19 5.38
N VAL A 49 14.22 1.58 5.13
CA VAL A 49 14.56 2.94 4.69
C VAL A 49 13.96 3.22 3.32
N PHE A 50 14.11 2.26 2.40
CA PHE A 50 13.54 2.37 1.07
C PHE A 50 12.01 2.40 1.12
N GLY A 51 11.41 1.54 1.96
CA GLY A 51 9.98 1.48 2.19
C GLY A 51 9.41 2.81 2.72
N ALA A 52 10.11 3.43 3.68
CA ALA A 52 9.73 4.74 4.22
C ALA A 52 9.77 5.84 3.16
N CYS A 53 10.87 5.94 2.41
CA CYS A 53 10.99 6.95 1.33
C CYS A 53 9.94 6.75 0.24
N LEU A 54 9.70 5.50 -0.16
CA LEU A 54 8.68 5.17 -1.15
C LEU A 54 7.27 5.46 -0.61
N GLY A 55 7.03 5.19 0.67
CA GLY A 55 5.78 5.51 1.36
C GLY A 55 5.47 6.99 1.37
N ALA A 56 6.48 7.83 1.71
CA ALA A 56 6.36 9.28 1.65
C ALA A 56 5.98 9.75 0.23
N PHE A 57 6.71 9.28 -0.77
CA PHE A 57 6.48 9.68 -2.16
C PHE A 57 5.09 9.23 -2.68
N CYS A 58 4.75 7.97 -2.47
CA CYS A 58 3.44 7.43 -2.87
C CYS A 58 2.29 8.08 -2.10
N GLY A 59 2.51 8.42 -0.83
CA GLY A 59 1.52 9.11 -0.02
C GLY A 59 1.26 10.53 -0.49
N LEU A 60 2.29 11.30 -0.85
CA LEU A 60 2.13 12.64 -1.41
C LEU A 60 1.42 12.60 -2.77
N ILE A 61 1.71 11.60 -3.61
CA ILE A 61 0.96 11.39 -4.86
C ILE A 61 -0.51 11.10 -4.55
N TYR A 62 -0.78 10.20 -3.59
CA TYR A 62 -2.15 9.88 -3.19
C TYR A 62 -2.91 11.11 -2.67
N ASP A 63 -2.28 11.94 -1.83
CA ASP A 63 -2.86 13.17 -1.32
C ASP A 63 -3.19 14.17 -2.44
N SER A 64 -2.41 14.17 -3.54
CA SER A 64 -2.68 15.02 -4.70
C SER A 64 -3.94 14.61 -5.48
N PHE A 65 -4.34 13.34 -5.39
CA PHE A 65 -5.61 12.85 -5.98
C PHE A 65 -6.79 13.01 -5.03
N SER A 66 -6.53 13.08 -3.73
CA SER A 66 -7.55 13.27 -2.71
C SER A 66 -7.68 14.78 -2.46
N LEU A 67 -8.88 15.32 -2.56
CA LEU A 67 -9.17 16.74 -2.22
C LEU A 67 -9.08 16.98 -0.70
N GLY A 68 -8.25 16.23 -0.02
CA GLY A 68 -8.05 16.26 1.43
C GLY A 68 -6.82 17.08 1.84
N VAL A 69 -6.28 16.74 3.00
CA VAL A 69 -5.11 17.40 3.58
C VAL A 69 -3.85 16.82 3.00
N PHE A 70 -3.10 17.68 2.36
CA PHE A 70 -1.81 17.30 1.78
C PHE A 70 -0.81 16.89 2.86
N GLY A 71 -0.21 15.72 2.73
CA GLY A 71 0.82 15.20 3.62
C GLY A 71 0.33 14.15 4.64
N VAL A 72 -0.96 14.04 4.92
CA VAL A 72 -1.49 13.10 5.91
C VAL A 72 -1.30 11.65 5.47
N ALA A 73 -1.65 11.32 4.22
CA ALA A 73 -1.36 10.00 3.68
C ALA A 73 0.14 9.79 3.46
N GLY A 74 0.90 10.87 3.20
CA GLY A 74 2.35 10.84 3.18
C GLY A 74 2.94 10.27 4.47
N ILE A 75 2.54 10.82 5.63
CA ILE A 75 3.00 10.37 6.95
C ILE A 75 2.56 8.93 7.21
N ALA A 76 1.27 8.61 7.01
CA ALA A 76 0.74 7.28 7.27
C ALA A 76 1.45 6.20 6.43
N LYS A 77 1.66 6.44 5.13
CA LYS A 77 2.33 5.50 4.24
C LYS A 77 3.84 5.40 4.49
N THR A 78 4.48 6.47 4.97
CA THR A 78 5.88 6.43 5.39
C THR A 78 6.05 5.45 6.54
N LEU A 79 5.18 5.53 7.56
CA LEU A 79 5.20 4.63 8.69
C LEU A 79 4.92 3.19 8.26
N THR A 80 3.92 2.99 7.42
CA THR A 80 3.57 1.66 6.87
C THR A 80 4.73 1.05 6.08
N GLY A 81 5.40 1.83 5.22
CA GLY A 81 6.55 1.39 4.45
C GLY A 81 7.75 1.04 5.32
N PHE A 82 8.03 1.87 6.35
CA PHE A 82 9.07 1.58 7.32
C PHE A 82 8.80 0.25 8.06
N LEU A 83 7.61 0.10 8.62
CA LEU A 83 7.22 -1.10 9.38
C LEU A 83 7.23 -2.35 8.49
N ALA A 84 6.74 -2.25 7.26
CA ALA A 84 6.77 -3.35 6.31
C ALA A 84 8.20 -3.85 6.07
N GLY A 85 9.13 -2.93 5.80
CA GLY A 85 10.52 -3.26 5.59
C GLY A 85 11.23 -3.78 6.84
N TYR A 86 10.93 -3.23 8.01
CA TYR A 86 11.51 -3.66 9.28
C TYR A 86 11.08 -5.08 9.67
N VAL A 87 9.78 -5.37 9.58
CA VAL A 87 9.24 -6.68 9.94
C VAL A 87 9.67 -7.75 8.94
N SER A 88 9.84 -7.41 7.65
CA SER A 88 10.30 -8.35 6.63
C SER A 88 11.67 -8.98 6.91
N LYS A 89 12.50 -8.30 7.69
CA LYS A 89 13.80 -8.83 8.11
C LYS A 89 13.69 -9.90 9.21
N LYS A 90 12.58 -9.92 9.94
CA LYS A 90 12.37 -10.80 11.10
C LYS A 90 11.42 -11.95 10.81
N ILE A 91 10.47 -11.75 9.90
CA ILE A 91 9.38 -12.70 9.63
C ILE A 91 9.35 -13.01 8.14
N ASP A 92 9.31 -14.31 7.81
CA ASP A 92 9.06 -14.74 6.44
C ASP A 92 7.58 -14.56 6.08
N VAL A 93 7.30 -13.54 5.26
CA VAL A 93 5.96 -13.16 4.78
C VAL A 93 5.56 -13.96 3.52
N ASN A 94 6.32 -14.99 3.13
CA ASN A 94 6.09 -15.73 1.89
C ASN A 94 4.80 -16.56 1.83
N PRO A 95 4.36 -17.27 2.89
CA PRO A 95 3.10 -17.98 2.84
C PRO A 95 1.90 -17.04 2.66
N PHE A 96 0.91 -17.47 1.87
CA PHE A 96 -0.28 -16.67 1.57
C PHE A 96 -0.98 -16.14 2.82
N ILE A 97 -1.21 -17.00 3.81
CA ILE A 97 -1.90 -16.65 5.05
C ILE A 97 -1.09 -15.61 5.85
N ARG A 98 0.24 -15.78 5.95
CA ARG A 98 1.10 -14.81 6.64
C ARG A 98 1.10 -13.46 5.92
N SER A 99 1.13 -13.46 4.59
CA SER A 99 1.03 -12.26 3.78
C SER A 99 -0.31 -11.55 3.99
N LEU A 100 -1.41 -12.30 4.05
CA LEU A 100 -2.75 -11.75 4.27
C LEU A 100 -2.86 -11.06 5.64
N ILE A 101 -2.46 -11.76 6.71
CA ILE A 101 -2.48 -11.20 8.08
C ILE A 101 -1.56 -9.99 8.17
N PHE A 102 -0.37 -10.07 7.59
CA PHE A 102 0.61 -8.99 7.61
C PHE A 102 0.10 -7.72 6.92
N ILE A 103 -0.43 -7.85 5.70
CA ILE A 103 -0.99 -6.72 4.96
C ILE A 103 -2.21 -6.15 5.71
N PHE A 104 -3.08 -7.02 6.26
CA PHE A 104 -4.24 -6.59 7.03
C PHE A 104 -3.85 -5.71 8.21
N ILE A 105 -2.86 -6.14 9.02
CA ILE A 105 -2.37 -5.39 10.18
C ILE A 105 -1.78 -4.04 9.74
N LEU A 106 -0.96 -4.03 8.69
CA LEU A 106 -0.32 -2.80 8.21
C LEU A 106 -1.33 -1.79 7.66
N ILE A 107 -2.31 -2.23 6.87
CA ILE A 107 -3.34 -1.33 6.33
C ILE A 107 -4.28 -0.84 7.43
N SER A 108 -4.60 -1.69 8.42
CA SER A 108 -5.38 -1.26 9.59
C SER A 108 -4.64 -0.18 10.38
N LEU A 109 -3.36 -0.36 10.61
CA LEU A 109 -2.52 0.64 11.28
C LEU A 109 -2.42 1.94 10.46
N GLU A 110 -2.23 1.84 9.15
CA GLU A 110 -2.24 2.99 8.24
C GLU A 110 -3.54 3.79 8.36
N LEU A 111 -4.68 3.10 8.35
CA LEU A 111 -5.99 3.72 8.48
C LEU A 111 -6.18 4.42 9.84
N ILE A 112 -5.71 3.80 10.92
CA ILE A 112 -5.75 4.39 12.27
C ILE A 112 -4.89 5.65 12.31
N VAL A 113 -3.65 5.60 11.83
CA VAL A 113 -2.74 6.76 11.81
C VAL A 113 -3.32 7.89 10.95
N TRP A 114 -3.83 7.57 9.77
CA TRP A 114 -4.47 8.53 8.89
C TRP A 114 -5.69 9.19 9.56
N GLY A 115 -6.56 8.38 10.17
CA GLY A 115 -7.76 8.86 10.86
C GLY A 115 -7.44 9.73 12.06
N PHE A 116 -6.43 9.35 12.85
CA PHE A 116 -5.96 10.13 13.99
C PHE A 116 -5.41 11.49 13.55
N LEU A 117 -4.54 11.53 12.55
CA LEU A 117 -3.97 12.76 12.02
C LEU A 117 -5.06 13.68 11.44
N TYR A 118 -5.99 13.09 10.68
CA TYR A 118 -7.08 13.84 10.10
C TYR A 118 -7.97 14.48 11.17
N SER A 119 -8.38 13.72 12.19
CA SER A 119 -9.20 14.22 13.30
C SER A 119 -8.49 15.32 14.09
N TYR A 120 -7.18 15.18 14.29
CA TYR A 120 -6.38 16.15 15.01
C TYR A 120 -6.27 17.49 14.25
N ILE A 121 -6.08 17.42 12.92
CA ILE A 121 -5.90 18.63 12.10
C ILE A 121 -7.22 19.36 11.88
N PHE A 122 -8.32 18.67 11.70
CA PHE A 122 -9.59 19.28 11.29
C PHE A 122 -10.60 19.51 12.41
N SER A 123 -10.37 18.99 13.62
CA SER A 123 -11.35 19.03 14.73
C SER A 123 -12.77 18.59 14.31
N ALA A 124 -12.87 17.89 13.19
CA ALA A 124 -14.11 17.46 12.56
C ALA A 124 -14.35 15.97 12.81
N SER A 125 -15.59 15.61 13.10
CA SER A 125 -15.98 14.21 13.10
C SER A 125 -15.75 13.63 11.70
N LEU A 126 -14.99 12.53 11.62
CA LEU A 126 -14.77 11.80 10.38
C LEU A 126 -16.12 11.33 9.81
N ASN A 127 -16.65 12.08 8.88
CA ASN A 127 -17.79 11.61 8.09
C ASN A 127 -17.25 10.66 7.01
N THR A 128 -16.68 9.54 7.47
CA THR A 128 -16.07 8.51 6.65
C THR A 128 -17.14 7.71 5.94
N GLY A 129 -17.68 8.28 4.87
CA GLY A 129 -18.51 7.63 3.86
C GLY A 129 -19.20 6.32 4.27
N LYS A 130 -20.18 6.36 5.22
CA LYS A 130 -21.00 5.22 5.65
C LYS A 130 -20.22 3.96 6.08
N GLY A 131 -19.02 4.08 6.62
CA GLY A 131 -18.24 2.93 7.12
C GLY A 131 -17.54 2.10 6.05
N ILE A 132 -17.65 2.44 4.78
CA ILE A 132 -17.00 1.72 3.65
C ILE A 132 -15.47 1.66 3.84
N VAL A 133 -14.89 2.72 4.44
CA VAL A 133 -13.44 2.80 4.69
C VAL A 133 -12.96 1.69 5.65
N PHE A 134 -13.81 1.20 6.55
CA PHE A 134 -13.44 0.10 7.45
C PHE A 134 -13.30 -1.26 6.74
N LEU A 135 -13.86 -1.42 5.54
CA LEU A 135 -13.66 -2.61 4.71
C LEU A 135 -12.30 -2.57 3.98
N GLN A 136 -11.66 -1.41 3.90
CA GLN A 136 -10.40 -1.21 3.19
C GLN A 136 -9.30 -2.21 3.61
N PRO A 137 -9.00 -2.42 4.91
CA PRO A 137 -7.93 -3.35 5.31
C PRO A 137 -8.19 -4.77 4.83
N LEU A 138 -9.43 -5.22 4.90
CA LEU A 138 -9.81 -6.60 4.56
C LEU A 138 -9.71 -6.85 3.05
N VAL A 139 -10.30 -5.97 2.24
CA VAL A 139 -10.29 -6.10 0.78
C VAL A 139 -8.88 -5.88 0.23
N THR A 140 -8.14 -4.90 0.77
CA THR A 140 -6.76 -4.63 0.35
C THR A 140 -5.82 -5.78 0.73
N ALA A 141 -6.00 -6.40 1.92
CA ALA A 141 -5.18 -7.54 2.33
C ALA A 141 -5.42 -8.76 1.43
N PHE A 142 -6.69 -9.04 1.11
CA PHE A 142 -7.02 -10.16 0.24
C PHE A 142 -6.47 -9.97 -1.18
N SER A 143 -6.75 -8.82 -1.81
CA SER A 143 -6.26 -8.48 -3.15
C SER A 143 -4.72 -8.41 -3.19
N GLY A 144 -4.09 -7.81 -2.18
CA GLY A 144 -2.64 -7.72 -2.07
C GLY A 144 -1.97 -9.08 -1.93
N SER A 145 -2.51 -9.96 -1.09
CA SER A 145 -1.98 -11.32 -0.93
C SER A 145 -2.05 -12.13 -2.21
N LEU A 146 -3.16 -11.98 -2.96
CA LEU A 146 -3.32 -12.64 -4.26
C LEU A 146 -2.31 -12.12 -5.28
N ILE A 147 -2.15 -10.80 -5.37
CA ILE A 147 -1.17 -10.17 -6.26
C ILE A 147 0.26 -10.61 -5.90
N PHE A 148 0.61 -10.66 -4.61
CA PHE A 148 1.93 -11.09 -4.16
C PHE A 148 2.19 -12.55 -4.51
N LEU A 149 1.19 -13.41 -4.37
CA LEU A 149 1.28 -14.82 -4.75
C LEU A 149 1.52 -14.96 -6.27
N LEU A 150 0.78 -14.22 -7.09
CA LEU A 150 0.96 -14.24 -8.55
C LEU A 150 2.36 -13.76 -8.95
N ILE A 151 2.81 -12.63 -8.42
CA ILE A 151 4.14 -12.08 -8.73
C ILE A 151 5.25 -13.07 -8.35
N ARG A 152 5.13 -13.74 -7.20
CA ARG A 152 6.09 -14.76 -6.75
C ARG A 152 6.11 -15.99 -7.66
N LYS A 153 4.93 -16.45 -8.07
CA LYS A 153 4.80 -17.58 -9.01
C LYS A 153 5.53 -17.27 -10.34
N PHE A 154 5.34 -16.05 -10.87
CA PHE A 154 6.04 -15.63 -12.08
C PHE A 154 7.56 -15.49 -11.87
N LYS A 155 8.01 -14.91 -10.75
CA LYS A 155 9.45 -14.84 -10.42
C LYS A 155 10.08 -16.23 -10.25
N GLY A 156 9.37 -17.18 -9.64
CA GLY A 156 9.84 -18.57 -9.46
C GLY A 156 9.99 -19.34 -10.78
N VAL A 157 9.11 -19.11 -11.73
CA VAL A 157 9.20 -19.70 -13.08
C VAL A 157 10.42 -19.17 -13.84
N THR A 158 10.69 -17.86 -13.73
CA THR A 158 11.84 -17.23 -14.42
C THR A 158 13.19 -17.68 -13.84
N SER A 159 13.24 -18.05 -12.55
CA SER A 159 14.47 -18.55 -11.90
C SER A 159 14.80 -19.99 -12.30
N LYS A 160 13.80 -20.83 -12.63
CA LYS A 160 14.02 -22.23 -13.06
C LYS A 160 14.58 -22.36 -14.50
N HIS A 161 14.41 -21.34 -15.33
CA HIS A 161 14.96 -21.32 -16.69
C HIS A 161 16.40 -20.76 -16.80
N LYS A 162 17.02 -20.41 -15.67
CA LYS A 162 18.38 -19.82 -15.61
C LYS A 162 19.42 -20.73 -14.94
N LYS A 163 19.13 -22.04 -14.81
CA LYS A 163 20.13 -23.07 -14.42
C LYS A 163 20.51 -23.89 -15.62
#